data_5ce8958b4e924d23968b8f9447570bac
#
_entry.id   5ce8958b4e924d23968b8f9447570bac
#
_cell.length_a   1.000
_cell.length_b   1.000
_cell.length_c   1.000
_cell.angle_alpha   90.00
_cell.angle_beta   90.00
_cell.angle_gamma   90.00
#
_symmetry.space_group_name_H-M   'P 1'
#
loop_
_entity.id
_entity.type
_entity.pdbx_description
1 polymer ?
#
loop_
_entity_poly.entity_id
_entity_poly.type
_entity_poly.pdbx_seq_one_letter_code
_entity_poly.pdbx_strand_id
1 'polypeptide(L)'
;MADVFKFALELLKLSPRYCAAGAVVCGALLFAPERVLSRLGLLDFANHHRNVVGLVFLVCTALAVLAFLAWAGRYVFAATLYRHMQKRCLKRLERLTEEEKKILRFYIWGQTRSNTLRFDVGVVQGLVAEGVLFRASSLGNVLEGFAYNIGETAWKHLNKHPALLNGETDEIRSDKRVRTLW
;
A
#
# COMPACT_ATOMS: atom_id res chain seq x y z
N MET A 1 -28.79 28.87 -9.07
CA MET A 1 -28.23 28.11 -7.93
C MET A 1 -28.15 26.59 -8.21
N ALA A 2 -29.14 25.99 -8.87
CA ALA A 2 -29.10 24.57 -9.22
C ALA A 2 -27.94 24.18 -10.17
N ASP A 3 -27.57 25.05 -11.09
CA ASP A 3 -26.50 24.77 -12.07
C ASP A 3 -25.10 24.84 -11.44
N VAL A 4 -24.90 25.70 -10.45
CA VAL A 4 -23.64 25.77 -9.70
C VAL A 4 -23.45 24.50 -8.85
N PHE A 5 -24.55 23.96 -8.30
CA PHE A 5 -24.51 22.74 -7.51
C PHE A 5 -24.25 21.49 -8.39
N LYS A 6 -24.82 21.44 -9.58
CA LYS A 6 -24.51 20.39 -10.57
C LYS A 6 -23.05 20.46 -11.02
N PHE A 7 -22.56 21.65 -11.30
CA PHE A 7 -21.14 21.86 -11.67
C PHE A 7 -20.18 21.44 -10.53
N ALA A 8 -20.52 21.75 -9.28
CA ALA A 8 -19.73 21.30 -8.12
C ALA A 8 -19.74 19.78 -7.96
N LEU A 9 -20.90 19.12 -8.23
CA LEU A 9 -21.01 17.65 -8.20
C LEU A 9 -20.23 16.97 -9.34
N GLU A 10 -20.17 17.60 -10.52
CA GLU A 10 -19.35 17.12 -11.63
C GLU A 10 -17.85 17.31 -11.34
N LEU A 11 -17.46 18.40 -10.70
CA LEU A 11 -16.09 18.64 -10.24
C LEU A 11 -15.64 17.60 -9.19
N LEU A 12 -16.54 17.12 -8.35
CA LEU A 12 -16.26 16.03 -7.39
C LEU A 12 -15.92 14.69 -8.07
N LYS A 13 -16.39 14.46 -9.30
CA LYS A 13 -16.02 13.30 -10.12
C LYS A 13 -14.68 13.44 -10.83
N LEU A 14 -14.16 14.68 -10.93
CA LEU A 14 -12.85 14.93 -11.52
C LEU A 14 -11.73 14.43 -10.61
N SER A 15 -10.69 13.87 -11.22
CA SER A 15 -9.47 13.51 -10.49
C SER A 15 -8.93 14.73 -9.71
N PRO A 16 -8.41 14.55 -8.48
CA PRO A 16 -7.83 15.62 -7.65
C PRO A 16 -6.83 16.52 -8.37
N ARG A 17 -6.20 15.99 -9.44
CA ARG A 17 -5.25 16.73 -10.28
C ARG A 17 -5.89 17.88 -11.03
N TYR A 18 -7.12 17.71 -11.51
CA TYR A 18 -7.85 18.77 -12.23
C TYR A 18 -8.34 19.87 -11.29
N CYS A 19 -8.75 19.50 -10.06
CA CYS A 19 -9.10 20.50 -9.04
C CYS A 19 -7.90 21.36 -8.66
N ALA A 20 -6.72 20.76 -8.54
CA ALA A 20 -5.48 21.50 -8.28
C ALA A 20 -5.14 22.46 -9.45
N ALA A 21 -5.25 21.98 -10.69
CA ALA A 21 -5.02 22.83 -11.87
C ALA A 21 -6.03 24.00 -11.94
N GLY A 22 -7.32 23.75 -11.68
CA GLY A 22 -8.36 24.77 -11.61
C GLY A 22 -8.07 25.82 -10.52
N ALA A 23 -7.63 25.38 -9.34
CA ALA A 23 -7.22 26.28 -8.26
C ALA A 23 -6.04 27.18 -8.66
N VAL A 24 -5.04 26.63 -9.35
CA VAL A 24 -3.88 27.40 -9.84
C VAL A 24 -4.32 28.45 -10.87
N VAL A 25 -5.15 28.09 -11.84
CA VAL A 25 -5.63 29.01 -12.88
C VAL A 25 -6.50 30.12 -12.26
N CYS A 26 -7.48 29.77 -11.42
CA CYS A 26 -8.32 30.78 -10.77
C CYS A 26 -7.51 31.66 -9.81
N GLY A 27 -6.54 31.06 -9.09
CA GLY A 27 -5.62 31.82 -8.24
C GLY A 27 -4.75 32.81 -9.04
N ALA A 28 -4.23 32.38 -10.18
CA ALA A 28 -3.50 33.28 -11.08
C ALA A 28 -4.37 34.46 -11.57
N LEU A 29 -5.63 34.20 -11.92
CA LEU A 29 -6.56 35.26 -12.32
C LEU A 29 -6.88 36.26 -11.18
N LEU A 30 -6.94 35.80 -9.94
CA LEU A 30 -7.28 36.63 -8.77
C LEU A 30 -6.09 37.42 -8.22
N PHE A 31 -4.90 36.86 -8.25
CA PHE A 31 -3.70 37.38 -7.59
C PHE A 31 -2.66 37.94 -8.57
N ALA A 32 -2.81 37.72 -9.90
CA ALA A 32 -1.88 38.26 -10.87
C ALA A 32 -1.95 39.80 -10.93
N PRO A 33 -0.80 40.48 -11.08
CA PRO A 33 -0.76 41.91 -11.20
C PRO A 33 -1.45 42.35 -12.53
N GLU A 34 -2.12 43.53 -12.50
CA GLU A 34 -2.89 44.07 -13.64
C GLU A 34 -2.09 44.10 -14.93
N ARG A 35 -0.78 44.36 -14.85
CA ARG A 35 0.13 44.38 -16.02
C ARG A 35 0.18 43.03 -16.75
N VAL A 36 0.04 41.92 -16.06
CA VAL A 36 0.04 40.59 -16.65
C VAL A 36 -1.32 40.28 -17.25
N LEU A 37 -2.41 40.60 -16.54
CA LEU A 37 -3.76 40.39 -17.01
C LEU A 37 -4.07 41.26 -18.25
N SER A 38 -3.57 42.50 -18.31
CA SER A 38 -3.74 43.37 -19.47
C SER A 38 -3.00 42.82 -20.69
N ARG A 39 -1.79 42.30 -20.56
CA ARG A 39 -1.05 41.66 -21.66
C ARG A 39 -1.73 40.39 -22.17
N LEU A 40 -2.46 39.68 -21.34
CA LEU A 40 -3.23 38.48 -21.70
C LEU A 40 -4.63 38.83 -22.22
N GLY A 41 -5.05 40.12 -22.19
CA GLY A 41 -6.39 40.58 -22.59
C GLY A 41 -7.51 40.08 -21.68
N LEU A 42 -7.18 39.65 -20.44
CA LEU A 42 -8.12 39.05 -19.49
C LEU A 42 -8.58 40.01 -18.38
N LEU A 43 -8.18 41.27 -18.45
CA LEU A 43 -8.45 42.27 -17.39
C LEU A 43 -9.96 42.51 -17.22
N ASP A 44 -10.69 42.70 -18.29
CA ASP A 44 -12.15 42.96 -18.26
C ASP A 44 -12.92 41.74 -17.79
N PHE A 45 -12.50 40.54 -18.21
CA PHE A 45 -13.08 39.29 -17.78
C PHE A 45 -12.87 39.06 -16.27
N ALA A 46 -11.64 39.27 -15.78
CA ALA A 46 -11.30 39.09 -14.38
C ALA A 46 -12.08 40.05 -13.48
N ASN A 47 -12.26 41.30 -13.89
CA ASN A 47 -13.00 42.31 -13.14
C ASN A 47 -14.51 42.04 -13.12
N HIS A 48 -15.09 41.67 -14.27
CA HIS A 48 -16.53 41.43 -14.38
C HIS A 48 -16.98 40.17 -13.67
N HIS A 49 -16.15 39.13 -13.67
CA HIS A 49 -16.48 37.79 -13.08
C HIS A 49 -15.74 37.50 -11.78
N ARG A 50 -15.16 38.50 -11.13
CA ARG A 50 -14.33 38.31 -9.92
C ARG A 50 -14.98 37.49 -8.83
N ASN A 51 -16.29 37.67 -8.57
CA ASN A 51 -17.04 36.93 -7.57
C ASN A 51 -17.17 35.44 -7.93
N VAL A 52 -17.43 35.14 -9.20
CA VAL A 52 -17.58 33.76 -9.68
C VAL A 52 -16.22 33.04 -9.68
N VAL A 53 -15.18 33.69 -10.18
CA VAL A 53 -13.81 33.14 -10.15
C VAL A 53 -13.33 32.91 -8.72
N GLY A 54 -13.65 33.81 -7.78
CA GLY A 54 -13.36 33.65 -6.35
C GLY A 54 -14.07 32.44 -5.72
N LEU A 55 -15.35 32.25 -6.05
CA LEU A 55 -16.10 31.10 -5.57
C LEU A 55 -15.53 29.78 -6.11
N VAL A 56 -15.24 29.70 -7.39
CA VAL A 56 -14.63 28.53 -8.03
C VAL A 56 -13.26 28.25 -7.43
N PHE A 57 -12.44 29.27 -7.21
CA PHE A 57 -11.15 29.16 -6.54
C PHE A 57 -11.27 28.51 -5.15
N LEU A 58 -12.19 29.02 -4.31
CA LEU A 58 -12.42 28.47 -2.97
C LEU A 58 -12.83 27.00 -3.00
N VAL A 59 -13.78 26.66 -3.88
CA VAL A 59 -14.23 25.26 -4.03
C VAL A 59 -13.09 24.35 -4.50
N CYS A 60 -12.37 24.75 -5.55
CA CYS A 60 -11.25 23.96 -6.06
C CYS A 60 -10.14 23.78 -5.04
N THR A 61 -9.83 24.85 -4.28
CA THR A 61 -8.81 24.80 -3.22
C THR A 61 -9.24 23.88 -2.08
N ALA A 62 -10.48 23.98 -1.63
CA ALA A 62 -11.02 23.11 -0.59
C ALA A 62 -10.96 21.63 -0.99
N LEU A 63 -11.37 21.31 -2.21
CA LEU A 63 -11.31 19.93 -2.74
C LEU A 63 -9.87 19.43 -2.89
N ALA A 64 -8.95 20.27 -3.35
CA ALA A 64 -7.52 19.93 -3.45
C ALA A 64 -6.90 19.64 -2.06
N VAL A 65 -7.20 20.47 -1.07
CA VAL A 65 -6.74 20.27 0.32
C VAL A 65 -7.30 18.97 0.91
N LEU A 66 -8.59 18.69 0.77
CA LEU A 66 -9.20 17.44 1.23
C LEU A 66 -8.56 16.21 0.57
N ALA A 67 -8.32 16.27 -0.74
CA ALA A 67 -7.67 15.20 -1.47
C ALA A 67 -6.22 14.97 -1.01
N PHE A 68 -5.49 16.06 -0.74
CA PHE A 68 -4.13 16.00 -0.22
C PHE A 68 -4.09 15.39 1.20
N LEU A 69 -4.99 15.80 2.09
CA LEU A 69 -5.10 15.24 3.44
C LEU A 69 -5.45 13.75 3.41
N ALA A 70 -6.36 13.33 2.53
CA ALA A 70 -6.72 11.93 2.36
C ALA A 70 -5.56 11.09 1.82
N TRP A 71 -4.77 11.66 0.90
CA TRP A 71 -3.57 11.01 0.36
C TRP A 71 -2.48 10.88 1.43
N ALA A 72 -2.18 11.97 2.14
CA ALA A 72 -1.20 12.00 3.22
C ALA A 72 -1.60 11.05 4.36
N GLY A 73 -2.88 11.04 4.75
CA GLY A 73 -3.41 10.12 5.74
C GLY A 73 -3.21 8.66 5.37
N ARG A 74 -3.51 8.29 4.11
CA ARG A 74 -3.27 6.91 3.61
C ARG A 74 -1.80 6.54 3.64
N TYR A 75 -0.91 7.46 3.27
CA TYR A 75 0.53 7.22 3.31
C TYR A 75 1.05 6.99 4.73
N VAL A 76 0.65 7.85 5.67
CA VAL A 76 1.02 7.72 7.09
C VAL A 76 0.47 6.43 7.69
N PHE A 77 -0.81 6.12 7.39
CA PHE A 77 -1.44 4.88 7.88
C PHE A 77 -0.74 3.63 7.34
N ALA A 78 -0.42 3.59 6.05
CA ALA A 78 0.31 2.47 5.45
C ALA A 78 1.70 2.29 6.08
N ALA A 79 2.43 3.38 6.31
CA ALA A 79 3.74 3.34 6.95
C ALA A 79 3.68 2.85 8.41
N THR A 80 2.67 3.29 9.17
CA THR A 80 2.49 2.84 10.56
C THR A 80 2.07 1.37 10.64
N LEU A 81 1.15 0.94 9.75
CA LEU A 81 0.74 -0.46 9.65
C LEU A 81 1.92 -1.36 9.29
N TYR A 82 2.73 -0.96 8.32
CA TYR A 82 3.94 -1.71 7.92
C TYR A 82 4.93 -1.85 9.10
N ARG A 83 5.19 -0.77 9.82
CA ARG A 83 6.05 -0.82 11.03
C ARG A 83 5.49 -1.72 12.11
N HIS A 84 4.16 -1.71 12.31
CA HIS A 84 3.51 -2.57 13.29
C HIS A 84 3.64 -4.06 12.89
N MET A 85 3.39 -4.38 11.63
CA MET A 85 3.59 -5.75 11.10
C MET A 85 5.03 -6.22 11.23
N GLN A 86 6.01 -5.37 10.94
CA GLN A 86 7.42 -5.71 11.15
C GLN A 86 7.74 -6.05 12.61
N LYS A 87 7.26 -5.26 13.56
CA LYS A 87 7.46 -5.53 14.99
C LYS A 87 6.82 -6.84 15.44
N ARG A 88 5.61 -7.14 14.95
CA ARG A 88 4.92 -8.41 15.23
C ARG A 88 5.71 -9.59 14.65
N CYS A 89 6.14 -9.49 13.41
CA CYS A 89 6.97 -10.48 12.75
C CYS A 89 8.24 -10.79 13.56
N LEU A 90 9.02 -9.77 13.94
CA LEU A 90 10.24 -9.95 14.72
C LEU A 90 9.96 -10.60 16.07
N LYS A 91 8.94 -10.15 16.79
CA LYS A 91 8.53 -10.73 18.07
C LYS A 91 8.12 -12.20 17.94
N ARG A 92 7.47 -12.58 16.82
CA ARG A 92 7.12 -13.98 16.55
C ARG A 92 8.35 -14.82 16.28
N LEU A 93 9.34 -14.32 15.56
CA LEU A 93 10.59 -15.03 15.27
C LEU A 93 11.42 -15.38 16.51
N GLU A 94 11.24 -14.65 17.61
CA GLU A 94 11.87 -14.99 18.90
C GLU A 94 11.15 -16.13 19.64
N ARG A 95 9.93 -16.51 19.24
CA ARG A 95 9.07 -17.48 19.92
C ARG A 95 8.50 -18.52 18.95
N LEU A 96 9.38 -19.05 18.09
CA LEU A 96 9.00 -20.07 17.11
C LEU A 96 8.76 -21.42 17.76
N THR A 97 7.70 -22.09 17.38
CA THR A 97 7.47 -23.51 17.71
C THR A 97 8.32 -24.41 16.80
N GLU A 98 8.54 -25.67 17.18
CA GLU A 98 9.32 -26.59 16.34
C GLU A 98 8.69 -26.79 14.95
N GLU A 99 7.38 -26.88 14.85
CA GLU A 99 6.70 -26.98 13.55
C GLU A 99 6.89 -25.75 12.65
N GLU A 100 6.94 -24.56 13.25
CA GLU A 100 7.26 -23.33 12.53
C GLU A 100 8.71 -23.31 12.07
N LYS A 101 9.65 -23.75 12.91
CA LYS A 101 11.07 -23.86 12.55
C LYS A 101 11.29 -24.82 11.38
N LYS A 102 10.63 -25.98 11.36
CA LYS A 102 10.68 -26.94 10.24
C LYS A 102 10.31 -26.28 8.90
N ILE A 103 9.26 -25.45 8.89
CA ILE A 103 8.85 -24.71 7.70
C ILE A 103 9.89 -23.66 7.31
N LEU A 104 10.37 -22.88 8.29
CA LEU A 104 11.30 -21.77 8.02
C LEU A 104 12.71 -22.23 7.63
N ARG A 105 13.15 -23.39 8.13
CA ARG A 105 14.40 -24.03 7.70
C ARG A 105 14.43 -24.30 6.19
N PHE A 106 13.30 -24.67 5.60
CA PHE A 106 13.21 -24.87 4.15
C PHE A 106 13.64 -23.62 3.37
N TYR A 107 13.21 -22.45 3.83
CA TYR A 107 13.57 -21.20 3.17
C TYR A 107 15.04 -20.82 3.37
N ILE A 108 15.52 -20.89 4.62
CA ILE A 108 16.85 -20.38 4.97
C ILE A 108 17.94 -21.36 4.55
N TRP A 109 17.81 -22.64 4.83
CA TRP A 109 18.81 -23.64 4.47
C TRP A 109 18.78 -23.94 2.97
N GLY A 110 17.60 -23.97 2.37
CA GLY A 110 17.43 -24.12 0.92
C GLY A 110 17.71 -22.87 0.11
N GLN A 111 18.04 -21.74 0.76
CA GLN A 111 18.25 -20.42 0.12
C GLN A 111 17.16 -20.06 -0.88
N THR A 112 15.91 -20.43 -0.57
CA THR A 112 14.75 -20.19 -1.43
C THR A 112 13.76 -19.23 -0.79
N ARG A 113 13.14 -18.38 -1.59
CA ARG A 113 12.13 -17.42 -1.12
C ARG A 113 10.72 -17.96 -1.17
N SER A 114 10.51 -19.12 -1.79
CA SER A 114 9.18 -19.68 -2.00
C SER A 114 9.12 -21.15 -1.59
N ASN A 115 8.01 -21.52 -0.94
CA ASN A 115 7.70 -22.90 -0.58
C ASN A 115 6.22 -23.19 -0.88
N THR A 116 5.91 -24.44 -1.23
CA THR A 116 4.53 -24.87 -1.42
C THR A 116 4.04 -25.45 -0.10
N LEU A 117 3.00 -24.85 0.46
CA LEU A 117 2.43 -25.24 1.76
C LEU A 117 0.91 -25.35 1.65
N ARG A 118 0.32 -26.25 2.40
CA ARG A 118 -1.13 -26.39 2.49
C ARG A 118 -1.70 -25.28 3.37
N PHE A 119 -2.81 -24.71 2.90
CA PHE A 119 -3.45 -23.57 3.57
C PHE A 119 -4.25 -23.98 4.82
N ASP A 120 -4.71 -25.24 4.90
CA ASP A 120 -5.48 -25.81 6.00
C ASP A 120 -4.64 -26.10 7.27
N VAL A 121 -3.34 -25.91 7.19
CA VAL A 121 -2.42 -26.11 8.31
C VAL A 121 -2.38 -24.86 9.19
N GLY A 122 -2.86 -24.95 10.42
CA GLY A 122 -2.93 -23.83 11.36
C GLY A 122 -1.58 -23.13 11.60
N VAL A 123 -0.48 -23.87 11.58
CA VAL A 123 0.88 -23.32 11.70
C VAL A 123 1.22 -22.36 10.57
N VAL A 124 0.86 -22.69 9.32
CA VAL A 124 1.07 -21.83 8.14
C VAL A 124 0.25 -20.55 8.27
N GLN A 125 -1.03 -20.68 8.68
CA GLN A 125 -1.90 -19.52 8.89
C GLN A 125 -1.39 -18.62 10.03
N GLY A 126 -0.85 -19.20 11.10
CA GLY A 126 -0.20 -18.45 12.17
C GLY A 126 0.97 -17.60 11.68
N LEU A 127 1.85 -18.18 10.86
CA LEU A 127 2.99 -17.47 10.27
C LEU A 127 2.53 -16.35 9.29
N VAL A 128 1.43 -16.58 8.57
CA VAL A 128 0.84 -15.56 7.69
C VAL A 128 0.23 -14.41 8.49
N ALA A 129 -0.53 -14.70 9.54
CA ALA A 129 -1.14 -13.69 10.40
C ALA A 129 -0.12 -12.76 11.06
N GLU A 130 1.06 -13.28 11.39
CA GLU A 130 2.16 -12.50 11.98
C GLU A 130 3.09 -11.86 10.93
N GLY A 131 2.79 -12.02 9.64
CA GLY A 131 3.55 -11.40 8.54
C GLY A 131 4.93 -12.02 8.30
N VAL A 132 5.16 -13.24 8.78
CA VAL A 132 6.38 -14.02 8.52
C VAL A 132 6.34 -14.61 7.11
N LEU A 133 5.18 -15.15 6.73
CA LEU A 133 4.90 -15.66 5.39
C LEU A 133 3.79 -14.86 4.73
N PHE A 134 3.75 -14.86 3.39
CA PHE A 134 2.62 -14.37 2.63
C PHE A 134 2.36 -15.25 1.41
N ARG A 135 1.09 -15.41 1.05
CA ARG A 135 0.71 -16.21 -0.12
C ARG A 135 1.09 -15.47 -1.38
N ALA A 136 1.95 -16.06 -2.21
CA ALA A 136 2.48 -15.43 -3.41
C ALA A 136 1.50 -15.48 -4.59
N SER A 137 0.62 -16.50 -4.63
CA SER A 137 -0.34 -16.70 -5.72
C SER A 137 -1.66 -17.22 -5.19
N SER A 138 -2.76 -16.79 -5.79
CA SER A 138 -4.07 -17.41 -5.63
C SER A 138 -4.23 -18.68 -6.47
N LEU A 139 -3.32 -18.90 -7.43
CA LEU A 139 -3.26 -20.13 -8.22
C LEU A 139 -2.65 -21.25 -7.36
N GLY A 140 -3.42 -22.28 -7.11
CA GLY A 140 -3.03 -23.46 -6.34
C GLY A 140 -4.24 -24.35 -6.14
N ASN A 141 -3.98 -25.58 -5.70
CA ASN A 141 -5.01 -26.58 -5.39
C ASN A 141 -5.00 -26.82 -3.89
N VAL A 142 -6.18 -27.01 -3.30
CA VAL A 142 -6.34 -27.33 -1.87
C VAL A 142 -5.53 -28.58 -1.48
N LEU A 143 -5.41 -29.55 -2.38
CA LEU A 143 -4.66 -30.79 -2.17
C LEU A 143 -3.15 -30.65 -2.36
N GLU A 144 -2.72 -29.79 -3.29
CA GLU A 144 -1.31 -29.59 -3.65
C GLU A 144 -0.65 -28.44 -2.88
N GLY A 145 -1.48 -27.58 -2.27
CA GLY A 145 -1.03 -26.40 -1.56
C GLY A 145 -0.90 -25.16 -2.43
N PHE A 146 -0.47 -24.07 -1.81
CA PHE A 146 -0.25 -22.77 -2.44
C PHE A 146 1.20 -22.35 -2.25
N ALA A 147 1.68 -21.52 -3.17
CA ALA A 147 3.00 -20.91 -3.04
C ALA A 147 2.96 -19.83 -1.95
N TYR A 148 3.83 -19.99 -0.96
CA TYR A 148 4.06 -19.00 0.10
C TYR A 148 5.49 -18.48 0.00
N ASN A 149 5.63 -17.17 0.08
CA ASN A 149 6.93 -16.53 0.15
C ASN A 149 7.21 -16.06 1.56
N ILE A 150 8.49 -16.09 1.94
CA ILE A 150 8.94 -15.52 3.21
C ILE A 150 9.02 -13.99 3.11
N GLY A 151 8.55 -13.30 4.14
CA GLY A 151 8.60 -11.84 4.24
C GLY A 151 10.04 -11.32 4.31
N GLU A 152 10.30 -10.17 3.69
CA GLU A 152 11.64 -9.58 3.64
C GLU A 152 12.26 -9.36 5.04
N THR A 153 11.43 -8.94 6.00
CA THR A 153 11.85 -8.75 7.39
C THR A 153 12.28 -10.06 8.04
N ALA A 154 11.47 -11.12 7.87
CA ALA A 154 11.76 -12.44 8.39
C ALA A 154 13.00 -13.05 7.73
N TRP A 155 13.11 -12.92 6.40
CA TRP A 155 14.25 -13.38 5.65
C TRP A 155 15.57 -12.76 6.14
N LYS A 156 15.62 -11.43 6.21
CA LYS A 156 16.83 -10.73 6.68
C LYS A 156 17.20 -11.09 8.12
N HIS A 157 16.18 -11.17 8.97
CA HIS A 157 16.41 -11.47 10.39
C HIS A 157 16.93 -12.90 10.62
N LEU A 158 16.31 -13.89 9.96
CA LEU A 158 16.72 -15.30 10.11
C LEU A 158 18.08 -15.60 9.48
N ASN A 159 18.41 -14.97 8.34
CA ASN A 159 19.76 -15.11 7.78
C ASN A 159 20.83 -14.48 8.67
N LYS A 160 20.51 -13.43 9.41
CA LYS A 160 21.42 -12.80 10.37
C LYS A 160 21.52 -13.59 11.68
N HIS A 161 20.44 -14.29 12.06
CA HIS A 161 20.36 -15.04 13.32
C HIS A 161 19.89 -16.48 13.06
N PRO A 162 20.67 -17.31 12.35
CA PRO A 162 20.28 -18.67 12.00
C PRO A 162 20.08 -19.57 13.22
N ALA A 163 20.68 -19.25 14.34
CA ALA A 163 20.53 -19.95 15.62
C ALA A 163 19.05 -20.01 16.12
N LEU A 164 18.19 -19.07 15.70
CA LEU A 164 16.76 -19.08 16.03
C LEU A 164 16.03 -20.30 15.43
N LEU A 165 16.58 -20.90 14.38
CA LEU A 165 16.03 -22.09 13.74
C LEU A 165 16.54 -23.40 14.35
N ASN A 166 17.51 -23.36 15.27
CA ASN A 166 17.98 -24.54 15.99
C ASN A 166 16.85 -25.05 16.90
N GLY A 167 16.68 -26.36 16.95
CA GLY A 167 15.62 -26.99 17.69
C GLY A 167 15.97 -28.45 18.03
N GLU A 168 14.97 -29.21 18.42
CA GLU A 168 15.14 -30.62 18.77
C GLU A 168 15.45 -31.51 17.57
N THR A 169 15.04 -31.11 16.37
CA THR A 169 15.23 -31.82 15.12
C THR A 169 15.72 -30.90 14.03
N ASP A 170 16.45 -31.46 13.05
CA ASP A 170 16.85 -30.72 11.83
C ASP A 170 15.89 -30.94 10.65
N GLU A 171 14.65 -31.35 10.94
CA GLU A 171 13.66 -31.62 9.92
C GLU A 171 13.27 -30.35 9.16
N ILE A 172 13.05 -30.55 7.86
CA ILE A 172 12.58 -29.50 6.93
C ILE A 172 11.21 -29.89 6.41
N ARG A 173 10.28 -28.95 6.38
CA ARG A 173 8.94 -29.19 5.88
C ARG A 173 8.63 -28.42 4.62
N SER A 174 8.23 -29.16 3.59
CA SER A 174 7.61 -28.66 2.36
C SER A 174 6.50 -29.61 1.96
N ASP A 175 5.34 -29.07 1.63
CA ASP A 175 4.17 -29.86 1.20
C ASP A 175 4.16 -30.03 -0.34
N LYS A 176 5.24 -29.63 -1.04
CA LYS A 176 5.40 -29.81 -2.47
C LYS A 176 5.44 -31.29 -2.78
N ARG A 177 4.46 -31.80 -3.53
CA ARG A 177 4.55 -33.16 -4.06
C ARG A 177 5.77 -33.25 -5.00
N VAL A 178 6.72 -34.09 -4.63
CA VAL A 178 7.75 -34.52 -5.55
C VAL A 178 7.02 -35.33 -6.63
N ARG A 179 6.87 -34.77 -7.83
CA ARG A 179 6.49 -35.58 -9.00
C ARG A 179 7.65 -36.54 -9.22
N THR A 180 7.52 -37.76 -8.73
CA THR A 180 8.31 -38.86 -9.22
C THR A 180 7.89 -39.05 -10.68
N LEU A 181 8.76 -38.60 -11.58
CA LEU A 181 8.66 -38.93 -13.00
C LEU A 181 8.94 -40.44 -13.08
N TRP A 182 7.88 -41.17 -13.37
CA TRP A 182 7.98 -42.53 -13.86
C TRP A 182 8.13 -42.48 -15.39
#